data_c459f742dbd8154961f8af2bf7252ab9
#
_entry.id   c459f742dbd8154961f8af2bf7252ab9
#
_cell.length_a   1.000
_cell.length_b   1.000
_cell.length_c   1.000
_cell.angle_alpha   90.00
_cell.angle_beta   90.00
_cell.angle_gamma   90.00
#
_symmetry.space_group_name_H-M   'P 1'
#
loop_
_entity.id
_entity.type
_entity.pdbx_description
1 polymer ?
#
loop_
_entity_poly.entity_id
_entity_poly.type
_entity_poly.pdbx_seq_one_letter_code
_entity_poly.pdbx_strand_id
1 'polypeptide(L)'
;MGRLEAGIKSGRLTAAEYGQNFSDLHPRLGNHEALVESDRCYFCYDAPCMTACPTSIDIPLFIRQISTGNPIGSAKTIFDQNILGGMCARVCPTEQLCEDVCVRNTAEERPVAIGRLQRFATDAAMAAAKQFYTRAEPTGKTIAVVGAGPAGLACAHRLAVNGHAVVIFDGREKAGGLNEYGIATYKAVDDFAQQEVDYVLSIGGIEVRNGQMLGRDFTLGELSAKYDAVFLGLGLTGVNALRAEGEDLEGVADAISYISDLRQIADKADIAIGRRVVVIGGGMTAIDVAVQAKLLGAEEVTICYRRGKEHMNASEWEQDLAASKGVMIRHWLAPKRIIEKDGKVAGIEVEYTELRDGRLSGTGDTGVIAADQIFKAIGQTLVAAGLDTLQMEAGRIATDPDGKTSVDGIWAGGDCIVGGDDLTVSAVAQGRDAAESINRTLAAVVHPAAAVA
;
A
#
# COMPACT_ATOMS: atom_id res chain seq x y z
N MET A 1 -7.51 25.72 23.59
CA MET A 1 -7.06 24.87 24.73
C MET A 1 -6.40 23.66 24.15
N GLY A 2 -5.25 23.23 24.49
CA GLY A 2 -4.76 21.89 24.21
C GLY A 2 -3.56 21.73 23.26
N ARG A 3 -3.31 22.65 22.29
CA ARG A 3 -2.24 22.45 21.31
C ARG A 3 -0.85 22.30 21.95
N LEU A 4 -0.57 23.05 23.00
CA LEU A 4 0.72 23.04 23.72
C LEU A 4 0.73 22.20 25.01
N GLU A 5 -0.35 21.50 25.34
CA GLU A 5 -0.37 20.65 26.51
C GLU A 5 0.57 19.44 26.35
N ALA A 6 1.36 19.17 27.41
CA ALA A 6 2.28 18.05 27.43
C ALA A 6 1.57 16.69 27.37
N GLY A 7 2.28 15.66 26.92
CA GLY A 7 1.81 14.28 26.87
C GLY A 7 0.95 13.95 25.66
N ILE A 8 0.33 12.77 25.67
CA ILE A 8 -0.52 12.25 24.60
C ILE A 8 -1.97 12.66 24.87
N LYS A 9 -2.60 13.39 23.95
CA LYS A 9 -3.96 13.93 24.12
C LYS A 9 -4.72 13.96 22.80
N SER A 10 -6.03 13.78 22.87
CA SER A 10 -6.98 13.99 21.77
C SER A 10 -7.44 15.46 21.73
N GLY A 11 -8.09 15.88 20.65
CA GLY A 11 -8.70 17.20 20.51
C GLY A 11 -7.71 18.37 20.55
N ARG A 12 -6.51 18.22 19.96
CA ARG A 12 -5.50 19.29 19.95
C ARG A 12 -5.85 20.46 19.03
N LEU A 13 -6.69 20.22 18.05
CA LEU A 13 -7.12 21.19 17.04
C LEU A 13 -8.63 21.32 17.03
N THR A 14 -9.14 22.36 16.37
CA THR A 14 -10.58 22.51 16.10
C THR A 14 -11.02 21.60 14.95
N ALA A 15 -12.31 21.30 14.85
CA ALA A 15 -12.87 20.50 13.73
C ALA A 15 -12.56 21.12 12.37
N ALA A 16 -12.56 22.45 12.25
CA ALA A 16 -12.21 23.14 11.01
C ALA A 16 -10.73 22.93 10.62
N GLU A 17 -9.81 22.97 11.60
CA GLU A 17 -8.39 22.70 11.37
C GLU A 17 -8.16 21.23 10.97
N TYR A 18 -8.84 20.27 11.61
CA TYR A 18 -8.77 18.86 11.17
C TYR A 18 -9.27 18.70 9.73
N GLY A 19 -10.41 19.29 9.38
CA GLY A 19 -10.96 19.22 8.03
C GLY A 19 -10.01 19.81 6.96
N GLN A 20 -9.34 20.92 7.27
CA GLN A 20 -8.34 21.50 6.39
C GLN A 20 -7.06 20.66 6.30
N ASN A 21 -6.55 20.19 7.42
CA ASN A 21 -5.30 19.45 7.50
C ASN A 21 -5.37 18.10 6.78
N PHE A 22 -6.50 17.41 6.88
CA PHE A 22 -6.71 16.09 6.26
C PHE A 22 -7.41 16.18 4.90
N SER A 23 -7.38 17.34 4.24
CA SER A 23 -7.83 17.48 2.87
C SER A 23 -6.97 16.67 1.88
N ASP A 24 -7.53 16.42 0.71
CA ASP A 24 -6.88 15.64 -0.35
C ASP A 24 -5.51 16.23 -0.75
N LEU A 25 -4.48 15.40 -0.69
CA LEU A 25 -3.10 15.77 -1.04
C LEU A 25 -2.97 16.15 -2.52
N HIS A 26 -3.68 15.43 -3.38
CA HIS A 26 -3.66 15.60 -4.83
C HIS A 26 -5.07 15.84 -5.38
N PRO A 27 -5.67 17.02 -5.20
CA PRO A 27 -7.00 17.28 -5.72
C PRO A 27 -7.12 16.90 -7.21
N ARG A 28 -8.27 16.32 -7.58
CA ARG A 28 -8.49 15.88 -8.96
C ARG A 28 -8.39 17.04 -9.94
N LEU A 29 -7.91 16.75 -11.15
CA LEU A 29 -7.91 17.74 -12.24
C LEU A 29 -9.34 18.06 -12.69
N GLY A 30 -9.59 19.33 -12.97
CA GLY A 30 -10.76 19.72 -13.75
C GLY A 30 -10.62 19.31 -15.22
N ASN A 31 -11.73 19.35 -15.97
CA ASN A 31 -11.72 18.92 -17.38
C ASN A 31 -10.70 19.69 -18.23
N HIS A 32 -10.59 21.01 -18.02
CA HIS A 32 -9.65 21.84 -18.77
C HIS A 32 -8.19 21.51 -18.38
N GLU A 33 -7.92 21.35 -17.09
CA GLU A 33 -6.58 21.00 -16.59
C GLU A 33 -6.14 19.63 -17.12
N ALA A 34 -7.05 18.64 -17.10
CA ALA A 34 -6.78 17.32 -17.64
C ALA A 34 -6.47 17.33 -19.14
N LEU A 35 -7.20 18.16 -19.91
CA LEU A 35 -6.95 18.34 -21.33
C LEU A 35 -5.56 18.95 -21.57
N VAL A 36 -5.24 20.07 -20.89
CA VAL A 36 -3.95 20.75 -21.02
C VAL A 36 -2.79 19.82 -20.62
N GLU A 37 -2.93 19.08 -19.53
CA GLU A 37 -1.89 18.18 -19.07
C GLU A 37 -1.73 16.95 -19.99
N SER A 38 -2.85 16.43 -20.55
CA SER A 38 -2.80 15.31 -21.50
C SER A 38 -2.12 15.69 -22.81
N ASP A 39 -2.25 16.93 -23.29
CA ASP A 39 -1.60 17.42 -24.51
C ASP A 39 -0.08 17.55 -24.35
N ARG A 40 0.45 17.52 -23.14
CA ARG A 40 1.90 17.47 -22.90
C ARG A 40 2.52 16.11 -23.24
N CYS A 41 1.72 15.04 -23.34
CA CYS A 41 2.23 13.72 -23.67
C CYS A 41 2.71 13.65 -25.13
N TYR A 42 3.90 13.07 -25.35
CA TYR A 42 4.42 12.84 -26.70
C TYR A 42 3.83 11.60 -27.38
N PHE A 43 3.04 10.80 -26.66
CA PHE A 43 2.46 9.56 -27.16
C PHE A 43 3.52 8.63 -27.78
N CYS A 44 4.62 8.42 -27.05
CA CYS A 44 5.76 7.62 -27.48
C CYS A 44 5.34 6.21 -27.89
N TYR A 45 5.93 5.69 -28.96
CA TYR A 45 5.66 4.34 -29.44
C TYR A 45 6.22 3.26 -28.48
N ASP A 46 7.47 3.44 -28.07
CA ASP A 46 8.20 2.59 -27.13
C ASP A 46 8.25 3.22 -25.74
N ALA A 47 7.10 3.63 -25.24
CA ALA A 47 6.94 4.45 -24.05
C ALA A 47 7.59 3.84 -22.80
N PRO A 48 8.65 4.44 -22.25
CA PRO A 48 9.34 3.91 -21.06
C PRO A 48 8.41 3.89 -19.83
N CYS A 49 7.45 4.79 -19.76
CA CYS A 49 6.45 4.82 -18.68
C CYS A 49 5.58 3.55 -18.61
N MET A 50 5.33 2.88 -19.75
CA MET A 50 4.63 1.58 -19.75
C MET A 50 5.48 0.47 -19.14
N THR A 51 6.76 0.45 -19.44
CA THR A 51 7.71 -0.55 -18.91
C THR A 51 7.94 -0.35 -17.42
N ALA A 52 7.97 0.91 -16.96
CA ALA A 52 8.13 1.25 -15.54
C ALA A 52 6.86 1.01 -14.71
N CYS A 53 5.71 0.84 -15.35
CA CYS A 53 4.47 0.52 -14.65
C CYS A 53 4.39 -0.98 -14.36
N PRO A 54 4.36 -1.44 -13.10
CA PRO A 54 4.30 -2.88 -12.79
C PRO A 54 3.10 -3.60 -13.39
N THR A 55 1.98 -2.90 -13.59
CA THR A 55 0.78 -3.46 -14.26
C THR A 55 0.79 -3.28 -15.78
N SER A 56 1.81 -2.61 -16.35
CA SER A 56 1.96 -2.39 -17.79
C SER A 56 0.74 -1.71 -18.45
N ILE A 57 0.17 -0.69 -17.79
CA ILE A 57 -0.91 0.11 -18.38
C ILE A 57 -0.40 0.78 -19.65
N ASP A 58 -1.20 0.78 -20.72
CA ASP A 58 -0.92 1.57 -21.92
C ASP A 58 -1.14 3.07 -21.63
N ILE A 59 -0.10 3.68 -21.04
CA ILE A 59 -0.12 5.06 -20.59
C ILE A 59 -0.33 6.05 -21.74
N PRO A 60 0.39 5.96 -22.88
CA PRO A 60 0.12 6.82 -24.02
C PRO A 60 -1.31 6.73 -24.54
N LEU A 61 -1.89 5.52 -24.57
CA LEU A 61 -3.25 5.31 -25.04
C LEU A 61 -4.28 5.97 -24.10
N PHE A 62 -4.19 5.72 -22.80
CA PHE A 62 -5.16 6.29 -21.88
C PHE A 62 -5.08 7.83 -21.84
N ILE A 63 -3.87 8.41 -21.94
CA ILE A 63 -3.70 9.87 -22.00
C ILE A 63 -4.25 10.41 -23.30
N ARG A 64 -4.04 9.75 -24.44
CA ARG A 64 -4.64 10.14 -25.73
C ARG A 64 -6.16 10.10 -25.68
N GLN A 65 -6.74 9.11 -24.99
CA GLN A 65 -8.20 9.05 -24.83
C GLN A 65 -8.73 10.23 -24.00
N ILE A 66 -7.98 10.73 -23.00
CA ILE A 66 -8.33 11.94 -22.27
C ILE A 66 -8.27 13.15 -23.20
N SER A 67 -7.17 13.34 -23.96
CA SER A 67 -6.98 14.48 -24.86
C SER A 67 -8.04 14.54 -25.99
N THR A 68 -8.61 13.40 -26.34
CA THR A 68 -9.70 13.32 -27.34
C THR A 68 -11.11 13.30 -26.72
N GLY A 69 -11.24 13.59 -25.42
CA GLY A 69 -12.55 13.75 -24.76
C GLY A 69 -13.24 12.44 -24.38
N ASN A 70 -12.49 11.33 -24.26
CA ASN A 70 -13.02 10.02 -23.88
C ASN A 70 -12.46 9.51 -22.54
N PRO A 71 -12.77 10.14 -21.38
CA PRO A 71 -12.25 9.71 -20.09
C PRO A 71 -12.76 8.31 -19.67
N ILE A 72 -13.95 7.92 -20.12
CA ILE A 72 -14.51 6.58 -19.82
C ILE A 72 -13.72 5.49 -20.56
N GLY A 73 -13.37 5.69 -21.83
CA GLY A 73 -12.49 4.76 -22.56
C GLY A 73 -11.09 4.70 -21.95
N SER A 74 -10.58 5.85 -21.49
CA SER A 74 -9.32 5.95 -20.74
C SER A 74 -9.34 5.09 -19.48
N ALA A 75 -10.40 5.21 -18.67
CA ALA A 75 -10.56 4.37 -17.47
C ALA A 75 -10.58 2.87 -17.79
N LYS A 76 -11.25 2.48 -18.89
CA LYS A 76 -11.24 1.08 -19.32
C LYS A 76 -9.83 0.58 -19.64
N THR A 77 -9.03 1.36 -20.38
CA THR A 77 -7.63 1.05 -20.68
C THR A 77 -6.81 0.84 -19.40
N ILE A 78 -7.05 1.65 -18.38
CA ILE A 78 -6.42 1.52 -17.07
C ILE A 78 -6.88 0.24 -16.36
N PHE A 79 -8.18 0.04 -16.21
CA PHE A 79 -8.73 -1.10 -15.46
C PHE A 79 -8.47 -2.45 -16.11
N ASP A 80 -8.28 -2.52 -17.42
CA ASP A 80 -7.91 -3.77 -18.12
C ASP A 80 -6.59 -4.34 -17.60
N GLN A 81 -5.68 -3.48 -17.14
CA GLN A 81 -4.39 -3.86 -16.58
C GLN A 81 -4.35 -3.75 -15.05
N ASN A 82 -5.04 -2.77 -14.49
CA ASN A 82 -5.00 -2.45 -13.06
C ASN A 82 -6.41 -2.12 -12.55
N ILE A 83 -7.09 -3.13 -12.03
CA ILE A 83 -8.47 -2.98 -11.54
C ILE A 83 -8.58 -2.06 -10.31
N LEU A 84 -7.48 -1.84 -9.58
CA LEU A 84 -7.35 -0.86 -8.49
C LEU A 84 -6.66 0.43 -8.98
N GLY A 85 -6.88 0.80 -10.24
CA GLY A 85 -6.26 1.95 -10.88
C GLY A 85 -6.56 3.28 -10.22
N GLY A 86 -7.68 3.41 -9.53
CA GLY A 86 -8.07 4.60 -8.78
C GLY A 86 -7.23 4.79 -7.51
N MET A 87 -7.02 3.74 -6.71
CA MET A 87 -6.09 3.80 -5.58
C MET A 87 -4.65 4.00 -6.05
N CYS A 88 -4.20 3.25 -7.06
CA CYS A 88 -2.86 3.43 -7.61
C CYS A 88 -2.61 4.88 -8.09
N ALA A 89 -3.61 5.53 -8.67
CA ALA A 89 -3.53 6.94 -9.08
C ALA A 89 -3.34 7.91 -7.90
N ARG A 90 -3.65 7.48 -6.68
CA ARG A 90 -3.53 8.27 -5.44
C ARG A 90 -2.28 7.97 -4.63
N VAL A 91 -1.78 6.73 -4.72
CA VAL A 91 -0.76 6.22 -3.78
C VAL A 91 0.51 5.68 -4.43
N CYS A 92 0.54 5.48 -5.75
CA CYS A 92 1.79 5.11 -6.42
C CYS A 92 2.83 6.23 -6.27
N PRO A 93 4.08 5.90 -5.95
CA PRO A 93 5.19 6.84 -6.04
C PRO A 93 5.56 7.04 -7.52
N THR A 94 4.73 7.81 -8.24
CA THR A 94 4.87 7.99 -9.70
C THR A 94 6.21 8.62 -10.07
N GLU A 95 6.78 9.42 -9.16
CA GLU A 95 8.10 10.04 -9.26
C GLU A 95 9.26 9.04 -9.15
N GLN A 96 9.00 7.77 -8.78
CA GLN A 96 9.96 6.66 -8.81
C GLN A 96 9.57 5.59 -9.85
N LEU A 97 8.44 5.75 -10.53
CA LEU A 97 7.90 4.81 -11.51
C LEU A 97 7.72 5.49 -12.88
N CYS A 98 6.46 5.60 -13.30
CA CYS A 98 6.13 6.05 -14.66
C CYS A 98 6.47 7.51 -14.95
N GLU A 99 6.42 8.40 -13.97
CA GLU A 99 6.77 9.82 -14.14
C GLU A 99 8.29 10.03 -14.11
N ASP A 100 9.04 9.23 -13.34
CA ASP A 100 10.51 9.29 -13.34
C ASP A 100 11.09 9.10 -14.74
N VAL A 101 10.66 8.05 -15.41
CA VAL A 101 11.16 7.69 -16.75
C VAL A 101 10.45 8.41 -17.89
N CYS A 102 9.54 9.32 -17.59
CA CYS A 102 8.83 10.10 -18.62
C CYS A 102 9.83 10.91 -19.45
N VAL A 103 9.74 10.82 -20.79
CA VAL A 103 10.64 11.55 -21.71
C VAL A 103 10.61 13.06 -21.43
N ARG A 104 9.48 13.61 -21.03
CA ARG A 104 9.38 15.00 -20.59
C ARG A 104 10.19 15.31 -19.34
N ASN A 105 10.33 14.33 -18.43
CA ASN A 105 11.16 14.51 -17.25
C ASN A 105 12.63 14.75 -17.65
N THR A 106 13.15 13.91 -18.54
CA THR A 106 14.54 14.07 -19.06
C THR A 106 14.72 15.37 -19.86
N ALA A 107 13.71 15.78 -20.63
CA ALA A 107 13.82 16.94 -21.54
C ALA A 107 13.55 18.27 -20.84
N GLU A 108 12.68 18.32 -19.84
CA GLU A 108 12.11 19.56 -19.29
C GLU A 108 12.14 19.57 -17.74
N GLU A 109 12.67 18.52 -17.08
CA GLU A 109 12.62 18.32 -15.62
C GLU A 109 11.19 18.40 -15.06
N ARG A 110 10.21 18.13 -15.92
CA ARG A 110 8.80 18.18 -15.59
C ARG A 110 8.04 17.08 -16.35
N PRO A 111 7.84 15.91 -15.74
CA PRO A 111 7.08 14.81 -16.35
C PRO A 111 5.63 15.22 -16.64
N VAL A 112 4.94 14.43 -17.45
CA VAL A 112 3.48 14.48 -17.52
C VAL A 112 2.93 13.97 -16.19
N ALA A 113 1.95 14.64 -15.61
CA ALA A 113 1.31 14.22 -14.36
C ALA A 113 0.42 12.98 -14.57
N ILE A 114 1.08 11.83 -14.82
CA ILE A 114 0.45 10.56 -15.22
C ILE A 114 -0.52 10.08 -14.16
N GLY A 115 -0.11 10.10 -12.89
CA GLY A 115 -0.97 9.69 -11.76
C GLY A 115 -2.24 10.55 -11.67
N ARG A 116 -2.12 11.87 -11.84
CA ARG A 116 -3.29 12.77 -11.80
C ARG A 116 -4.24 12.57 -12.99
N LEU A 117 -3.70 12.29 -14.18
CA LEU A 117 -4.50 11.96 -15.37
C LEU A 117 -5.19 10.59 -15.21
N GLN A 118 -4.48 9.59 -14.64
CA GLN A 118 -5.07 8.31 -14.29
C GLN A 118 -6.23 8.48 -13.33
N ARG A 119 -6.04 9.28 -12.27
CA ARG A 119 -7.10 9.60 -11.31
C ARG A 119 -8.30 10.28 -11.99
N PHE A 120 -8.07 11.25 -12.86
CA PHE A 120 -9.14 11.93 -13.61
C PHE A 120 -10.02 10.93 -14.38
N ALA A 121 -9.41 9.97 -15.06
CA ALA A 121 -10.13 8.96 -15.83
C ALA A 121 -10.88 7.96 -14.91
N THR A 122 -10.22 7.42 -13.90
CA THR A 122 -10.83 6.44 -13.00
C THR A 122 -11.97 7.05 -12.19
N ASP A 123 -11.80 8.27 -11.67
CA ASP A 123 -12.87 8.99 -10.96
C ASP A 123 -14.08 9.26 -11.87
N ALA A 124 -13.88 9.55 -13.16
CA ALA A 124 -14.98 9.73 -14.12
C ALA A 124 -15.79 8.45 -14.33
N ALA A 125 -15.13 7.29 -14.42
CA ALA A 125 -15.79 6.01 -14.56
C ALA A 125 -16.53 5.59 -13.28
N MET A 126 -15.91 5.78 -12.13
CA MET A 126 -16.51 5.49 -10.81
C MET A 126 -17.75 6.36 -10.57
N ALA A 127 -17.66 7.68 -10.84
CA ALA A 127 -18.80 8.59 -10.72
C ALA A 127 -19.96 8.24 -11.67
N ALA A 128 -19.65 7.67 -12.84
CA ALA A 128 -20.65 7.18 -13.78
C ALA A 128 -21.17 5.77 -13.43
N ALA A 129 -20.72 5.14 -12.35
CA ALA A 129 -20.98 3.77 -11.96
C ALA A 129 -20.79 2.78 -13.15
N LYS A 130 -19.75 3.01 -13.98
CA LYS A 130 -19.55 2.29 -15.24
C LYS A 130 -18.86 0.95 -14.97
N GLN A 131 -19.63 -0.15 -15.01
CA GLN A 131 -19.07 -1.49 -15.05
C GLN A 131 -18.64 -1.83 -16.49
N PHE A 132 -17.37 -2.22 -16.67
CA PHE A 132 -16.78 -2.54 -17.97
C PHE A 132 -16.76 -4.03 -18.28
N TYR A 133 -16.93 -4.87 -17.28
CA TYR A 133 -16.72 -6.31 -17.40
C TYR A 133 -18.02 -7.08 -17.24
N THR A 134 -18.09 -8.20 -17.93
CA THR A 134 -19.16 -9.20 -17.76
C THR A 134 -18.47 -10.52 -17.46
N ARG A 135 -18.98 -11.26 -16.49
CA ARG A 135 -18.49 -12.60 -16.19
C ARG A 135 -18.70 -13.52 -17.38
N ALA A 136 -17.70 -14.37 -17.63
CA ALA A 136 -17.89 -15.51 -18.53
C ALA A 136 -18.89 -16.52 -17.94
N GLU A 137 -19.30 -17.51 -18.76
CA GLU A 137 -20.13 -18.62 -18.30
C GLU A 137 -19.47 -19.35 -17.12
N PRO A 138 -20.26 -19.81 -16.15
CA PRO A 138 -19.71 -20.48 -14.96
C PRO A 138 -18.87 -21.70 -15.32
N THR A 139 -17.65 -21.73 -14.85
CA THR A 139 -16.72 -22.86 -15.07
C THR A 139 -16.99 -24.05 -14.16
N GLY A 140 -17.81 -23.89 -13.14
CA GLY A 140 -18.02 -24.88 -12.08
C GLY A 140 -16.86 -24.98 -11.08
N LYS A 141 -15.80 -24.16 -11.24
CA LYS A 141 -14.63 -24.12 -10.35
C LYS A 141 -14.80 -23.06 -9.27
N THR A 142 -14.33 -23.39 -8.06
CA THR A 142 -14.37 -22.49 -6.90
C THR A 142 -12.97 -22.29 -6.34
N ILE A 143 -12.54 -21.05 -6.22
CA ILE A 143 -11.20 -20.66 -5.77
C ILE A 143 -11.27 -19.95 -4.42
N ALA A 144 -10.39 -20.34 -3.50
CA ALA A 144 -10.18 -19.61 -2.25
C ALA A 144 -9.10 -18.54 -2.45
N VAL A 145 -9.37 -17.32 -1.99
CA VAL A 145 -8.40 -16.23 -1.92
C VAL A 145 -8.22 -15.86 -0.45
N VAL A 146 -7.02 -15.89 0.07
CA VAL A 146 -6.71 -15.52 1.46
C VAL A 146 -6.03 -14.16 1.49
N GLY A 147 -6.75 -13.18 2.04
CA GLY A 147 -6.42 -11.77 2.05
C GLY A 147 -7.22 -10.96 1.03
N ALA A 148 -7.97 -9.98 1.50
CA ALA A 148 -8.74 -9.02 0.69
C ALA A 148 -7.95 -7.72 0.42
N GLY A 149 -6.62 -7.78 0.41
CA GLY A 149 -5.75 -6.68 -0.01
C GLY A 149 -5.67 -6.57 -1.54
N PRO A 150 -4.84 -5.64 -2.07
CA PRO A 150 -4.75 -5.37 -3.50
C PRO A 150 -4.49 -6.61 -4.37
N ALA A 151 -3.56 -7.49 -3.94
CA ALA A 151 -3.28 -8.73 -4.66
C ALA A 151 -4.50 -9.67 -4.69
N GLY A 152 -5.14 -9.89 -3.54
CA GLY A 152 -6.31 -10.76 -3.44
C GLY A 152 -7.53 -10.24 -4.21
N LEU A 153 -7.81 -8.94 -4.13
CA LEU A 153 -8.90 -8.30 -4.87
C LEU A 153 -8.69 -8.37 -6.39
N ALA A 154 -7.46 -8.11 -6.86
CA ALA A 154 -7.11 -8.20 -8.28
C ALA A 154 -7.22 -9.65 -8.79
N CYS A 155 -6.73 -10.62 -8.01
CA CYS A 155 -6.87 -12.05 -8.31
C CYS A 155 -8.34 -12.46 -8.38
N ALA A 156 -9.12 -12.12 -7.37
CA ALA A 156 -10.53 -12.47 -7.29
C ALA A 156 -11.35 -11.88 -8.45
N HIS A 157 -11.12 -10.60 -8.78
CA HIS A 157 -11.80 -9.96 -9.91
C HIS A 157 -11.48 -10.67 -11.23
N ARG A 158 -10.20 -10.93 -11.52
CA ARG A 158 -9.79 -11.59 -12.76
C ARG A 158 -10.34 -13.00 -12.87
N LEU A 159 -10.35 -13.77 -11.78
CA LEU A 159 -10.96 -15.10 -11.72
C LEU A 159 -12.48 -15.05 -11.95
N ALA A 160 -13.15 -14.06 -11.35
CA ALA A 160 -14.59 -13.88 -11.54
C ALA A 160 -14.94 -13.48 -12.98
N VAL A 161 -14.15 -12.63 -13.64
CA VAL A 161 -14.29 -12.33 -15.08
C VAL A 161 -14.20 -13.60 -15.91
N ASN A 162 -13.29 -14.52 -15.57
CA ASN A 162 -13.11 -15.80 -16.25
C ASN A 162 -14.19 -16.86 -15.91
N GLY A 163 -15.23 -16.50 -15.15
CA GLY A 163 -16.39 -17.36 -14.84
C GLY A 163 -16.23 -18.23 -13.61
N HIS A 164 -15.12 -18.14 -12.87
CA HIS A 164 -14.93 -18.89 -11.64
C HIS A 164 -15.77 -18.30 -10.49
N ALA A 165 -16.15 -19.13 -9.51
CA ALA A 165 -16.64 -18.68 -8.21
C ALA A 165 -15.46 -18.44 -7.28
N VAL A 166 -15.47 -17.33 -6.53
CA VAL A 166 -14.37 -16.95 -5.64
C VAL A 166 -14.87 -16.70 -4.24
N VAL A 167 -14.16 -17.23 -3.25
CA VAL A 167 -14.38 -16.92 -1.83
C VAL A 167 -13.14 -16.28 -1.28
N ILE A 168 -13.24 -15.02 -0.86
CA ILE A 168 -12.16 -14.28 -0.20
C ILE A 168 -12.31 -14.44 1.31
N PHE A 169 -11.23 -14.79 1.99
CA PHE A 169 -11.12 -14.82 3.45
C PHE A 169 -10.21 -13.69 3.91
N ASP A 170 -10.67 -12.85 4.82
CA ASP A 170 -9.85 -11.78 5.39
C ASP A 170 -10.00 -11.73 6.91
N GLY A 171 -8.89 -11.55 7.62
CA GLY A 171 -8.86 -11.46 9.07
C GLY A 171 -9.41 -10.16 9.64
N ARG A 172 -9.61 -9.13 8.82
CA ARG A 172 -10.12 -7.81 9.21
C ARG A 172 -11.62 -7.68 8.92
N GLU A 173 -12.22 -6.61 9.44
CA GLU A 173 -13.66 -6.34 9.29
C GLU A 173 -14.03 -5.80 7.91
N LYS A 174 -13.10 -5.11 7.24
CA LYS A 174 -13.29 -4.54 5.90
C LYS A 174 -12.25 -5.09 4.94
N ALA A 175 -12.65 -5.34 3.71
CA ALA A 175 -11.74 -5.61 2.60
C ALA A 175 -10.95 -4.35 2.22
N GLY A 176 -9.83 -4.51 1.51
CA GLY A 176 -8.99 -3.42 1.03
C GLY A 176 -7.52 -3.53 1.46
N GLY A 177 -7.21 -4.32 2.51
CA GLY A 177 -5.85 -4.48 3.01
C GLY A 177 -5.20 -3.15 3.37
N LEU A 178 -3.94 -2.92 2.97
CA LEU A 178 -3.24 -1.67 3.27
C LEU A 178 -3.87 -0.44 2.61
N ASN A 179 -4.60 -0.57 1.49
CA ASN A 179 -5.34 0.55 0.91
C ASN A 179 -6.41 1.10 1.87
N GLU A 180 -7.05 0.21 2.64
CA GLU A 180 -8.03 0.59 3.65
C GLU A 180 -7.39 0.97 4.98
N TYR A 181 -6.32 0.27 5.41
CA TYR A 181 -5.80 0.35 6.76
C TYR A 181 -4.41 0.99 6.89
N GLY A 182 -3.62 1.05 5.81
CA GLY A 182 -2.20 1.43 5.91
C GLY A 182 -1.80 2.70 5.18
N ILE A 183 -2.64 3.23 4.29
CA ILE A 183 -2.36 4.46 3.55
C ILE A 183 -2.72 5.68 4.40
N ALA A 184 -1.88 6.72 4.39
CA ALA A 184 -2.19 7.98 5.08
C ALA A 184 -3.53 8.56 4.62
N THR A 185 -4.33 9.06 5.57
CA THR A 185 -5.72 9.49 5.35
C THR A 185 -5.82 10.58 4.28
N TYR A 186 -4.87 11.51 4.25
CA TYR A 186 -4.83 12.61 3.29
C TYR A 186 -4.44 12.20 1.86
N LYS A 187 -3.92 10.98 1.65
CA LYS A 187 -3.61 10.40 0.32
C LYS A 187 -4.84 9.78 -0.34
N ALA A 188 -5.75 9.21 0.46
CA ALA A 188 -6.98 8.58 -0.01
C ALA A 188 -8.15 8.98 0.88
N VAL A 189 -8.78 10.09 0.51
CA VAL A 189 -9.93 10.69 1.21
C VAL A 189 -11.26 10.07 0.76
N ASP A 190 -12.36 10.49 1.41
CA ASP A 190 -13.74 10.19 1.01
C ASP A 190 -14.06 8.69 0.92
N ASP A 191 -13.45 7.88 1.79
CA ASP A 191 -13.65 6.41 1.84
C ASP A 191 -13.38 5.71 0.49
N PHE A 192 -12.49 6.28 -0.32
CA PHE A 192 -12.26 5.85 -1.70
C PHE A 192 -11.80 4.39 -1.79
N ALA A 193 -11.07 3.89 -0.79
CA ALA A 193 -10.64 2.49 -0.76
C ALA A 193 -11.84 1.53 -0.77
N GLN A 194 -12.90 1.83 -0.01
CA GLN A 194 -14.12 1.03 -0.01
C GLN A 194 -14.93 1.19 -1.29
N GLN A 195 -15.01 2.40 -1.85
CA GLN A 195 -15.67 2.60 -3.15
C GLN A 195 -15.03 1.74 -4.25
N GLU A 196 -13.70 1.62 -4.24
CA GLU A 196 -13.00 0.77 -5.22
C GLU A 196 -13.17 -0.72 -4.92
N VAL A 197 -13.22 -1.14 -3.65
CA VAL A 197 -13.61 -2.51 -3.26
C VAL A 197 -15.00 -2.85 -3.77
N ASP A 198 -15.98 -1.98 -3.56
CA ASP A 198 -17.35 -2.16 -4.05
C ASP A 198 -17.40 -2.28 -5.57
N TYR A 199 -16.60 -1.48 -6.28
CA TYR A 199 -16.46 -1.57 -7.73
C TYR A 199 -15.91 -2.94 -8.17
N VAL A 200 -14.85 -3.43 -7.53
CA VAL A 200 -14.27 -4.76 -7.79
C VAL A 200 -15.31 -5.86 -7.57
N LEU A 201 -16.03 -5.80 -6.46
CA LEU A 201 -17.02 -6.82 -6.10
C LEU A 201 -18.30 -6.78 -6.97
N SER A 202 -18.58 -5.64 -7.60
CA SER A 202 -19.76 -5.44 -8.45
C SER A 202 -19.80 -6.34 -9.69
N ILE A 203 -18.67 -6.95 -10.08
CA ILE A 203 -18.63 -7.99 -11.12
C ILE A 203 -19.48 -9.22 -10.76
N GLY A 204 -19.68 -9.47 -9.46
CA GLY A 204 -20.37 -10.64 -8.94
C GLY A 204 -19.52 -11.92 -8.96
N GLY A 205 -20.03 -12.98 -8.32
CA GLY A 205 -19.32 -14.26 -8.20
C GLY A 205 -18.17 -14.26 -7.22
N ILE A 206 -18.02 -13.22 -6.41
CA ILE A 206 -17.06 -13.09 -5.34
C ILE A 206 -17.82 -12.97 -4.02
N GLU A 207 -17.55 -13.87 -3.08
CA GLU A 207 -18.03 -13.82 -1.70
C GLU A 207 -16.87 -13.38 -0.80
N VAL A 208 -17.08 -12.41 0.09
CA VAL A 208 -16.05 -11.99 1.06
C VAL A 208 -16.48 -12.45 2.46
N ARG A 209 -15.58 -13.13 3.15
CA ARG A 209 -15.71 -13.60 4.54
C ARG A 209 -14.72 -12.89 5.43
N ASN A 210 -15.18 -11.80 6.03
CA ASN A 210 -14.40 -11.00 6.96
C ASN A 210 -14.27 -11.69 8.33
N GLY A 211 -13.25 -11.29 9.11
CA GLY A 211 -12.98 -11.83 10.44
C GLY A 211 -12.44 -13.26 10.46
N GLN A 212 -12.07 -13.83 9.32
CA GLN A 212 -11.55 -15.19 9.18
C GLN A 212 -10.07 -15.20 8.78
N MET A 213 -9.22 -15.77 9.62
CA MET A 213 -7.76 -15.73 9.50
C MET A 213 -7.18 -17.13 9.35
N LEU A 214 -6.28 -17.29 8.38
CA LEU A 214 -5.48 -18.50 8.19
C LEU A 214 -4.63 -18.79 9.44
N GLY A 215 -4.59 -20.04 9.85
CA GLY A 215 -3.86 -20.50 11.04
C GLY A 215 -4.59 -20.27 12.36
N ARG A 216 -5.70 -19.50 12.35
CA ARG A 216 -6.59 -19.32 13.51
C ARG A 216 -7.95 -20.00 13.29
N ASP A 217 -8.62 -19.71 12.20
CA ASP A 217 -10.01 -20.13 11.94
C ASP A 217 -10.08 -21.28 10.92
N PHE A 218 -9.07 -21.44 10.10
CA PHE A 218 -8.93 -22.50 9.11
C PHE A 218 -7.47 -22.75 8.78
N THR A 219 -7.18 -23.90 8.17
CA THR A 219 -5.87 -24.31 7.72
C THR A 219 -5.75 -24.30 6.19
N LEU A 220 -4.52 -24.28 5.69
CA LEU A 220 -4.24 -24.38 4.27
C LEU A 220 -4.70 -25.72 3.68
N GLY A 221 -4.52 -26.82 4.45
CA GLY A 221 -5.00 -28.15 4.06
C GLY A 221 -6.51 -28.25 3.89
N GLU A 222 -7.30 -27.59 4.78
CA GLU A 222 -8.76 -27.53 4.65
C GLU A 222 -9.18 -26.75 3.40
N LEU A 223 -8.49 -25.65 3.07
CA LEU A 223 -8.76 -24.91 1.84
C LEU A 223 -8.43 -25.75 0.60
N SER A 224 -7.26 -26.39 0.55
CA SER A 224 -6.85 -27.24 -0.59
C SER A 224 -7.77 -28.45 -0.79
N ALA A 225 -8.38 -28.96 0.27
CA ALA A 225 -9.35 -30.07 0.17
C ALA A 225 -10.73 -29.62 -0.34
N LYS A 226 -11.07 -28.33 -0.18
CA LYS A 226 -12.41 -27.80 -0.46
C LYS A 226 -12.51 -27.00 -1.76
N TYR A 227 -11.44 -26.37 -2.17
CA TYR A 227 -11.38 -25.46 -3.33
C TYR A 227 -10.48 -26.02 -4.43
N ASP A 228 -10.81 -25.70 -5.69
CA ASP A 228 -10.03 -26.16 -6.84
C ASP A 228 -8.64 -25.52 -6.94
N ALA A 229 -8.47 -24.34 -6.35
CA ALA A 229 -7.20 -23.64 -6.20
C ALA A 229 -7.25 -22.68 -5.01
N VAL A 230 -6.07 -22.31 -4.50
CA VAL A 230 -5.91 -21.34 -3.42
C VAL A 230 -4.93 -20.25 -3.84
N PHE A 231 -5.29 -18.99 -3.61
CA PHE A 231 -4.38 -17.85 -3.75
C PHE A 231 -4.12 -17.20 -2.40
N LEU A 232 -2.84 -16.93 -2.09
CA LEU A 232 -2.40 -16.30 -0.85
C LEU A 232 -1.94 -14.86 -1.13
N GLY A 233 -2.76 -13.89 -0.78
CA GLY A 233 -2.47 -12.45 -0.84
C GLY A 233 -2.39 -11.84 0.56
N LEU A 234 -1.59 -12.45 1.46
CA LEU A 234 -1.60 -12.21 2.91
C LEU A 234 -1.06 -10.84 3.32
N GLY A 235 -0.25 -10.20 2.45
CA GLY A 235 0.49 -8.99 2.80
C GLY A 235 1.47 -9.22 3.97
N LEU A 236 1.84 -8.14 4.64
CA LEU A 236 2.71 -8.14 5.82
C LEU A 236 1.94 -7.59 7.02
N THR A 237 1.59 -8.43 7.97
CA THR A 237 0.76 -8.06 9.12
C THR A 237 1.53 -7.97 10.44
N GLY A 238 2.75 -8.52 10.50
CA GLY A 238 3.66 -8.40 11.63
C GLY A 238 4.52 -7.12 11.52
N VAL A 239 5.14 -6.73 12.62
CA VAL A 239 6.07 -5.61 12.69
C VAL A 239 7.40 -6.05 13.29
N ASN A 240 8.50 -5.43 12.88
CA ASN A 240 9.80 -5.69 13.47
C ASN A 240 9.89 -5.11 14.87
N ALA A 241 10.48 -5.86 15.80
CA ALA A 241 10.81 -5.37 17.13
C ALA A 241 11.99 -4.39 17.05
N LEU A 242 11.91 -3.30 17.82
CA LEU A 242 12.98 -2.32 17.94
C LEU A 242 14.20 -2.90 18.67
N ARG A 243 13.95 -3.81 19.61
CA ARG A 243 14.93 -4.46 20.49
C ARG A 243 15.72 -3.43 21.32
N ALA A 244 15.08 -2.35 21.68
CA ALA A 244 15.61 -1.31 22.55
C ALA A 244 14.93 -1.39 23.93
N GLU A 245 15.66 -1.06 24.97
CA GLU A 245 15.13 -0.96 26.33
C GLU A 245 14.00 0.09 26.36
N GLY A 246 12.86 -0.26 26.97
CA GLY A 246 11.67 0.60 27.05
C GLY A 246 10.73 0.51 25.84
N GLU A 247 10.92 -0.44 24.93
CA GLU A 247 10.06 -0.61 23.75
C GLU A 247 8.57 -0.84 24.08
N ASP A 248 8.30 -1.39 25.28
CA ASP A 248 6.94 -1.71 25.74
C ASP A 248 6.28 -0.62 26.59
N LEU A 249 6.92 0.54 26.73
CA LEU A 249 6.38 1.66 27.54
C LEU A 249 5.12 2.25 26.90
N GLU A 250 4.22 2.76 27.78
CA GLU A 250 3.07 3.57 27.37
C GLU A 250 3.56 4.80 26.58
N GLY A 251 3.10 4.94 25.35
CA GLY A 251 3.53 5.99 24.43
C GLY A 251 4.44 5.49 23.28
N VAL A 252 4.84 4.20 23.30
CA VAL A 252 5.46 3.56 22.14
C VAL A 252 4.40 2.78 21.36
N ALA A 253 4.33 2.98 20.04
CA ALA A 253 3.36 2.32 19.19
C ALA A 253 3.95 1.96 17.82
N ASP A 254 3.36 0.97 17.17
CA ASP A 254 3.65 0.67 15.78
C ASP A 254 2.96 1.68 14.86
N ALA A 255 3.72 2.26 13.93
CA ALA A 255 3.22 3.28 13.00
C ALA A 255 2.03 2.78 12.19
N ILE A 256 2.11 1.54 11.68
CA ILE A 256 1.04 0.96 10.84
C ILE A 256 -0.27 0.78 11.62
N SER A 257 -0.19 0.37 12.89
CA SER A 257 -1.38 0.24 13.75
C SER A 257 -2.02 1.60 14.00
N TYR A 258 -1.22 2.62 14.32
CA TYR A 258 -1.71 3.97 14.53
C TYR A 258 -2.34 4.59 13.27
N ILE A 259 -1.75 4.36 12.09
CA ILE A 259 -2.34 4.78 10.80
C ILE A 259 -3.68 4.08 10.59
N SER A 260 -3.75 2.78 10.90
CA SER A 260 -4.99 2.01 10.80
C SER A 260 -6.09 2.59 11.70
N ASP A 261 -5.79 2.88 12.96
CA ASP A 261 -6.74 3.46 13.90
C ASP A 261 -7.21 4.85 13.42
N LEU A 262 -6.29 5.68 12.94
CA LEU A 262 -6.61 7.01 12.41
C LEU A 262 -7.51 6.95 11.16
N ARG A 263 -7.36 5.91 10.33
CA ARG A 263 -8.23 5.71 9.16
C ARG A 263 -9.63 5.26 9.54
N GLN A 264 -9.75 4.43 10.57
CA GLN A 264 -11.03 3.85 10.98
C GLN A 264 -11.84 4.75 11.92
N ILE A 265 -11.19 5.73 12.56
CA ILE A 265 -11.89 6.64 13.45
C ILE A 265 -12.76 7.64 12.70
N ALA A 266 -14.00 7.83 13.15
CA ALA A 266 -14.95 8.74 12.51
C ALA A 266 -14.55 10.22 12.69
N ASP A 267 -14.18 10.63 13.92
CA ASP A 267 -13.73 11.98 14.23
C ASP A 267 -12.23 11.98 14.57
N LYS A 268 -11.45 12.72 13.81
CA LYS A 268 -10.01 12.88 14.04
C LYS A 268 -9.68 13.53 15.39
N ALA A 269 -10.64 14.24 15.98
CA ALA A 269 -10.51 14.81 17.32
C ALA A 269 -10.43 13.75 18.42
N ASP A 270 -10.93 12.53 18.19
CA ASP A 270 -10.96 11.48 19.21
C ASP A 270 -9.62 10.72 19.32
N ILE A 271 -8.77 10.76 18.29
CA ILE A 271 -7.47 10.10 18.33
C ILE A 271 -6.44 10.94 19.09
N ALA A 272 -5.73 10.29 20.02
CA ALA A 272 -4.75 10.96 20.83
C ALA A 272 -3.36 11.00 20.15
N ILE A 273 -2.68 12.14 20.27
CA ILE A 273 -1.34 12.36 19.74
C ILE A 273 -0.43 13.06 20.74
N GLY A 274 0.84 12.71 20.77
CA GLY A 274 1.87 13.36 21.57
C GLY A 274 2.07 14.83 21.15
N ARG A 275 2.44 15.69 22.09
CA ARG A 275 2.90 17.03 21.76
C ARG A 275 4.22 16.96 21.00
N ARG A 276 5.15 16.12 21.48
CA ARG A 276 6.45 15.83 20.88
C ARG A 276 6.46 14.38 20.42
N VAL A 277 6.63 14.16 19.15
CA VAL A 277 6.58 12.84 18.52
C VAL A 277 7.93 12.52 17.90
N VAL A 278 8.42 11.31 18.16
CA VAL A 278 9.59 10.77 17.47
C VAL A 278 9.14 9.56 16.62
N VAL A 279 9.54 9.53 15.38
CA VAL A 279 9.31 8.41 14.46
C VAL A 279 10.65 7.74 14.14
N ILE A 280 10.73 6.43 14.32
CA ILE A 280 11.93 5.65 14.03
C ILE A 280 11.72 4.93 12.70
N GLY A 281 12.50 5.28 11.67
CA GLY A 281 12.42 4.68 10.34
C GLY A 281 12.71 5.67 9.23
N GLY A 282 12.70 5.20 7.97
CA GLY A 282 13.02 6.04 6.80
C GLY A 282 12.29 5.59 5.53
N GLY A 283 11.19 4.84 5.65
CA GLY A 283 10.31 4.46 4.54
C GLY A 283 9.04 5.31 4.48
N MET A 284 8.19 5.04 3.51
CA MET A 284 6.91 5.73 3.29
C MET A 284 6.02 5.74 4.54
N THR A 285 5.94 4.63 5.29
CA THR A 285 5.18 4.56 6.55
C THR A 285 5.70 5.54 7.61
N ALA A 286 7.01 5.79 7.66
CA ALA A 286 7.59 6.76 8.60
C ALA A 286 7.17 8.19 8.21
N ILE A 287 7.20 8.52 6.93
CA ILE A 287 6.70 9.80 6.42
C ILE A 287 5.20 9.96 6.73
N ASP A 288 4.41 8.94 6.43
CA ASP A 288 2.96 8.97 6.58
C ASP A 288 2.54 9.20 8.03
N VAL A 289 3.12 8.47 8.99
CA VAL A 289 2.79 8.68 10.41
C VAL A 289 3.30 10.02 10.93
N ALA A 290 4.48 10.47 10.49
CA ALA A 290 5.04 11.76 10.92
C ALA A 290 4.22 12.95 10.42
N VAL A 291 3.84 12.93 9.14
CA VAL A 291 2.96 13.95 8.56
C VAL A 291 1.61 13.94 9.26
N GLN A 292 0.98 12.79 9.45
CA GLN A 292 -0.31 12.69 10.14
C GLN A 292 -0.22 13.16 11.60
N ALA A 293 0.90 12.91 12.30
CA ALA A 293 1.12 13.46 13.64
C ALA A 293 1.11 15.00 13.64
N LYS A 294 1.74 15.63 12.64
CA LYS A 294 1.66 17.09 12.46
C LYS A 294 0.25 17.56 12.17
N LEU A 295 -0.46 16.88 11.28
CA LEU A 295 -1.83 17.21 10.90
C LEU A 295 -2.81 17.06 12.08
N LEU A 296 -2.51 16.18 13.04
CA LEU A 296 -3.25 16.02 14.30
C LEU A 296 -2.91 17.07 15.36
N GLY A 297 -1.91 17.92 15.13
CA GLY A 297 -1.55 19.01 16.00
C GLY A 297 -0.35 18.74 16.92
N ALA A 298 0.48 17.74 16.64
CA ALA A 298 1.76 17.58 17.30
C ALA A 298 2.64 18.83 17.05
N GLU A 299 3.21 19.42 18.13
CA GLU A 299 4.04 20.62 18.05
C GLU A 299 5.39 20.30 17.38
N GLU A 300 6.04 19.26 17.85
CA GLU A 300 7.34 18.81 17.38
C GLU A 300 7.22 17.38 16.84
N VAL A 301 7.65 17.14 15.61
CA VAL A 301 7.73 15.79 15.03
C VAL A 301 9.11 15.62 14.42
N THR A 302 9.82 14.57 14.86
CA THR A 302 11.16 14.25 14.40
C THR A 302 11.22 12.81 13.90
N ILE A 303 11.63 12.61 12.64
CA ILE A 303 12.01 11.31 12.11
C ILE A 303 13.48 11.07 12.43
N CYS A 304 13.80 9.93 13.06
CA CYS A 304 15.15 9.44 13.30
C CYS A 304 15.48 8.32 12.33
N TYR A 305 16.45 8.53 11.46
CA TYR A 305 16.90 7.55 10.50
C TYR A 305 18.41 7.22 10.69
N ARG A 306 18.71 5.93 10.73
CA ARG A 306 20.06 5.44 11.07
C ARG A 306 21.10 5.56 9.96
N ARG A 307 20.74 6.04 8.75
CA ARG A 307 21.63 6.25 7.60
C ARG A 307 21.44 7.67 7.05
N GLY A 308 22.14 7.98 5.94
CA GLY A 308 21.99 9.24 5.22
C GLY A 308 20.69 9.35 4.42
N LYS A 309 20.40 10.57 3.95
CA LYS A 309 19.19 10.89 3.15
C LYS A 309 19.04 9.96 1.96
N GLU A 310 20.12 9.69 1.26
CA GLU A 310 20.22 8.88 0.04
C GLU A 310 19.91 7.40 0.24
N HIS A 311 19.82 6.95 1.49
CA HIS A 311 19.49 5.57 1.86
C HIS A 311 18.06 5.41 2.37
N MET A 312 17.27 6.47 2.37
CA MET A 312 15.86 6.38 2.75
C MET A 312 15.05 5.70 1.63
N ASN A 313 14.15 4.79 2.00
CA ASN A 313 13.22 4.19 1.04
C ASN A 313 12.08 5.14 0.65
N ALA A 314 11.78 6.14 1.50
CA ALA A 314 10.87 7.22 1.15
C ALA A 314 11.49 8.07 0.04
N SER A 315 10.72 8.43 -0.98
CA SER A 315 11.18 9.27 -2.09
C SER A 315 11.61 10.66 -1.62
N GLU A 316 12.42 11.36 -2.43
CA GLU A 316 12.76 12.75 -2.12
C GLU A 316 11.51 13.63 -2.02
N TRP A 317 10.54 13.40 -2.90
CA TRP A 317 9.27 14.10 -2.86
C TRP A 317 8.52 13.91 -1.53
N GLU A 318 8.46 12.68 -1.01
CA GLU A 318 7.86 12.41 0.30
C GLU A 318 8.64 13.04 1.45
N GLN A 319 9.97 13.02 1.39
CA GLN A 319 10.82 13.70 2.38
C GLN A 319 10.57 15.22 2.37
N ASP A 320 10.45 15.83 1.19
CA ASP A 320 10.15 17.25 1.03
C ASP A 320 8.71 17.58 1.48
N LEU A 321 7.74 16.69 1.22
CA LEU A 321 6.38 16.80 1.77
C LEU A 321 6.42 16.85 3.30
N ALA A 322 7.12 15.93 3.95
CA ALA A 322 7.26 15.91 5.40
C ALA A 322 7.89 17.20 5.93
N ALA A 323 8.98 17.66 5.31
CA ALA A 323 9.64 18.91 5.66
C ALA A 323 8.70 20.13 5.49
N SER A 324 7.92 20.18 4.40
CA SER A 324 6.93 21.25 4.14
C SER A 324 5.82 21.32 5.22
N LYS A 325 5.52 20.19 5.87
CA LYS A 325 4.58 20.10 6.99
C LYS A 325 5.22 20.39 8.35
N GLY A 326 6.53 20.70 8.37
CA GLY A 326 7.27 21.00 9.59
C GLY A 326 7.73 19.76 10.37
N VAL A 327 7.89 18.64 9.70
CA VAL A 327 8.57 17.44 10.24
C VAL A 327 10.07 17.63 10.10
N MET A 328 10.82 17.37 11.16
CA MET A 328 12.28 17.37 11.14
C MET A 328 12.78 15.96 10.81
N ILE A 329 13.60 15.80 9.78
CA ILE A 329 14.28 14.54 9.47
C ILE A 329 15.72 14.61 9.94
N ARG A 330 16.08 13.73 10.87
CA ARG A 330 17.44 13.63 11.42
C ARG A 330 18.07 12.31 10.98
N HIS A 331 19.10 12.43 10.18
CA HIS A 331 19.88 11.29 9.67
C HIS A 331 20.98 10.88 10.63
N TRP A 332 21.53 9.68 10.43
CA TRP A 332 22.65 9.13 11.18
C TRP A 332 22.36 8.99 12.67
N LEU A 333 21.12 8.63 13.03
CA LEU A 333 20.68 8.41 14.39
C LEU A 333 20.02 7.02 14.52
N ALA A 334 20.64 6.13 15.27
CA ALA A 334 20.08 4.84 15.64
C ALA A 334 19.44 4.91 17.05
N PRO A 335 18.27 4.32 17.28
CA PRO A 335 17.69 4.22 18.60
C PRO A 335 18.57 3.35 19.51
N LYS A 336 18.79 3.76 20.74
CA LYS A 336 19.58 3.05 21.74
C LYS A 336 18.72 2.54 22.89
N ARG A 337 17.96 3.42 23.51
CA ARG A 337 16.95 3.11 24.53
C ARG A 337 15.89 4.19 24.61
N ILE A 338 14.70 3.82 25.08
CA ILE A 338 13.61 4.74 25.34
C ILE A 338 13.73 5.21 26.79
N ILE A 339 13.61 6.52 27.01
CA ILE A 339 13.71 7.13 28.32
C ILE A 339 12.33 7.16 28.96
N GLU A 340 12.24 6.56 30.13
CA GLU A 340 11.04 6.52 30.95
C GLU A 340 11.02 7.68 31.95
N LYS A 341 9.82 8.19 32.20
CA LYS A 341 9.49 9.00 33.37
C LYS A 341 8.07 8.71 33.82
N ASP A 342 7.90 8.29 35.05
CA ASP A 342 6.59 8.00 35.67
C ASP A 342 5.78 6.95 34.91
N GLY A 343 6.45 5.89 34.39
CA GLY A 343 5.85 4.80 33.62
C GLY A 343 5.56 5.11 32.15
N LYS A 344 5.93 6.31 31.67
CA LYS A 344 5.62 6.79 30.30
C LYS A 344 6.87 7.20 29.56
N VAL A 345 6.75 7.29 28.25
CA VAL A 345 7.79 7.85 27.38
C VAL A 345 8.05 9.29 27.76
N ALA A 346 9.33 9.64 27.93
CA ALA A 346 9.81 11.01 28.15
C ALA A 346 10.84 11.44 27.08
N GLY A 347 11.36 10.49 26.30
CA GLY A 347 12.31 10.73 25.23
C GLY A 347 12.94 9.45 24.72
N ILE A 348 13.92 9.61 23.85
CA ILE A 348 14.74 8.53 23.31
C ILE A 348 16.21 8.92 23.34
N GLU A 349 17.06 8.03 23.84
CA GLU A 349 18.49 8.10 23.63
C GLU A 349 18.84 7.49 22.28
N VAL A 350 19.54 8.25 21.48
CA VAL A 350 20.01 7.83 20.15
C VAL A 350 21.52 7.82 20.12
N GLU A 351 22.11 6.91 19.34
CA GLU A 351 23.53 6.86 19.03
C GLU A 351 23.75 7.43 17.64
N TYR A 352 24.79 8.27 17.48
CA TYR A 352 25.22 8.70 16.17
C TYR A 352 25.87 7.55 15.42
N THR A 353 25.56 7.43 14.13
CA THR A 353 26.03 6.35 13.27
C THR A 353 26.81 6.89 12.08
N GLU A 354 27.64 6.04 11.50
CA GLU A 354 28.39 6.32 10.28
C GLU A 354 28.55 5.06 9.43
N LEU A 355 28.97 5.19 8.19
CA LEU A 355 29.39 4.05 7.36
C LEU A 355 30.91 3.88 7.47
N ARG A 356 31.34 2.73 8.00
CA ARG A 356 32.72 2.26 7.98
C ARG A 356 32.83 1.09 7.02
N ASP A 357 33.61 1.22 5.99
CA ASP A 357 33.77 0.20 4.93
C ASP A 357 32.41 -0.30 4.37
N GLY A 358 31.46 0.62 4.17
CA GLY A 358 30.11 0.33 3.67
C GLY A 358 29.16 -0.33 4.69
N ARG A 359 29.61 -0.54 5.94
CA ARG A 359 28.79 -1.09 7.02
C ARG A 359 28.38 -0.01 8.02
N LEU A 360 27.11 -0.07 8.43
CA LEU A 360 26.60 0.83 9.45
C LEU A 360 27.24 0.51 10.81
N SER A 361 27.81 1.51 11.46
CA SER A 361 28.46 1.40 12.78
C SER A 361 28.08 2.57 13.67
N GLY A 362 27.94 2.34 14.96
CA GLY A 362 27.80 3.41 15.95
C GLY A 362 29.14 4.12 16.16
N THR A 363 29.09 5.42 16.45
CA THR A 363 30.27 6.23 16.78
C THR A 363 30.64 6.16 18.26
N GLY A 364 29.71 5.74 19.12
CA GLY A 364 29.80 5.81 20.58
C GLY A 364 29.22 7.10 21.15
N ASP A 365 29.10 8.15 20.35
CA ASP A 365 28.47 9.40 20.77
C ASP A 365 26.95 9.23 20.84
N THR A 366 26.34 9.80 21.86
CA THR A 366 24.90 9.71 22.07
C THR A 366 24.26 11.08 22.23
N GLY A 367 22.97 11.13 21.96
CA GLY A 367 22.12 12.30 22.19
C GLY A 367 20.76 11.90 22.72
N VAL A 368 20.05 12.86 23.29
CA VAL A 368 18.68 12.65 23.76
C VAL A 368 17.72 13.53 22.98
N ILE A 369 16.61 12.94 22.55
CA ILE A 369 15.48 13.65 21.94
C ILE A 369 14.28 13.47 22.87
N ALA A 370 13.73 14.58 23.33
CA ALA A 370 12.54 14.55 24.18
C ALA A 370 11.31 14.13 23.34
N ALA A 371 10.51 13.24 23.89
CA ALA A 371 9.30 12.76 23.23
C ALA A 371 8.21 12.43 24.26
N ASP A 372 6.97 12.66 23.90
CA ASP A 372 5.82 12.16 24.64
C ASP A 372 5.27 10.87 23.99
N GLN A 373 5.57 10.65 22.69
CA GLN A 373 5.16 9.49 21.93
C GLN A 373 6.23 9.09 20.91
N ILE A 374 6.38 7.77 20.71
CA ILE A 374 7.34 7.21 19.75
C ILE A 374 6.60 6.24 18.82
N PHE A 375 6.79 6.41 17.51
CA PHE A 375 6.29 5.48 16.51
C PHE A 375 7.43 4.65 15.90
N LYS A 376 7.23 3.33 15.87
CA LYS A 376 8.12 2.39 15.20
C LYS A 376 7.63 2.21 13.75
N ALA A 377 8.43 2.64 12.77
CA ALA A 377 8.20 2.49 11.33
C ALA A 377 9.40 1.77 10.68
N ILE A 378 9.80 0.63 11.26
CA ILE A 378 11.04 -0.11 10.96
C ILE A 378 10.81 -1.36 10.10
N GLY A 379 9.74 -1.38 9.35
CA GLY A 379 9.36 -2.43 8.41
C GLY A 379 8.41 -3.46 9.00
N GLN A 380 7.74 -4.15 8.10
CA GLN A 380 6.74 -5.17 8.39
C GLN A 380 7.26 -6.57 8.08
N THR A 381 6.64 -7.59 8.67
CA THR A 381 6.98 -9.01 8.49
C THR A 381 5.74 -9.82 8.14
N LEU A 382 5.95 -10.93 7.42
CA LEU A 382 4.90 -11.92 7.22
C LEU A 382 4.69 -12.70 8.51
N VAL A 383 3.44 -12.83 8.93
CA VAL A 383 3.07 -13.78 10.00
C VAL A 383 2.90 -15.16 9.38
N ALA A 384 3.81 -16.07 9.72
CA ALA A 384 3.91 -17.39 9.10
C ALA A 384 2.94 -18.45 9.66
N ALA A 385 1.96 -18.09 10.50
CA ALA A 385 1.00 -19.03 11.06
C ALA A 385 0.20 -19.75 9.97
N GLY A 386 0.23 -21.08 9.94
CA GLY A 386 -0.48 -21.90 8.96
C GLY A 386 0.21 -22.02 7.60
N LEU A 387 1.47 -21.59 7.46
CA LEU A 387 2.28 -21.68 6.24
C LEU A 387 3.38 -22.75 6.28
N ASP A 388 3.36 -23.64 7.27
CA ASP A 388 4.44 -24.60 7.57
C ASP A 388 4.76 -25.57 6.41
N THR A 389 3.81 -25.76 5.49
CA THR A 389 3.98 -26.64 4.32
C THR A 389 4.62 -25.95 3.12
N LEU A 390 4.72 -24.61 3.14
CA LEU A 390 5.26 -23.83 2.04
C LEU A 390 6.76 -23.62 2.19
N GLN A 391 7.45 -23.57 1.05
CA GLN A 391 8.84 -23.13 1.03
C GLN A 391 8.91 -21.64 1.33
N MET A 392 9.69 -21.31 2.36
CA MET A 392 9.93 -19.93 2.79
C MET A 392 11.38 -19.55 2.51
N GLU A 393 11.59 -18.31 2.03
CA GLU A 393 12.91 -17.73 1.82
C GLU A 393 12.90 -16.30 2.36
N ALA A 394 13.92 -15.95 3.14
CA ALA A 394 14.03 -14.65 3.81
C ALA A 394 12.75 -14.20 4.55
N GLY A 395 11.99 -15.14 5.12
CA GLY A 395 10.74 -14.86 5.83
C GLY A 395 9.53 -14.55 4.94
N ARG A 396 9.61 -14.87 3.65
CA ARG A 396 8.53 -14.70 2.66
C ARG A 396 8.27 -16.00 1.90
N ILE A 397 7.10 -16.11 1.26
CA ILE A 397 6.71 -17.30 0.48
C ILE A 397 7.51 -17.34 -0.82
N ALA A 398 8.21 -18.45 -1.08
CA ALA A 398 8.87 -18.66 -2.36
C ALA A 398 7.84 -19.02 -3.44
N THR A 399 7.92 -18.35 -4.60
CA THR A 399 7.07 -18.61 -5.77
C THR A 399 7.90 -18.69 -7.05
N ASP A 400 7.35 -19.37 -8.05
CA ASP A 400 7.85 -19.26 -9.42
C ASP A 400 7.35 -17.95 -10.10
N PRO A 401 7.78 -17.66 -11.32
CA PRO A 401 7.32 -16.47 -12.07
C PRO A 401 5.81 -16.45 -12.37
N ASP A 402 5.12 -17.59 -12.35
CA ASP A 402 3.68 -17.72 -12.52
C ASP A 402 2.90 -17.57 -11.18
N GLY A 403 3.60 -17.28 -10.08
CA GLY A 403 3.05 -17.14 -8.72
C GLY A 403 2.75 -18.47 -8.03
N LYS A 404 3.17 -19.63 -8.58
CA LYS A 404 2.96 -20.94 -7.94
C LYS A 404 3.91 -21.11 -6.78
N THR A 405 3.39 -21.63 -5.67
CA THR A 405 4.20 -22.01 -4.49
C THR A 405 4.82 -23.40 -4.66
N SER A 406 5.54 -23.86 -3.64
CA SER A 406 6.08 -25.23 -3.55
C SER A 406 5.01 -26.32 -3.40
N VAL A 407 3.74 -25.94 -3.19
CA VAL A 407 2.61 -26.86 -3.03
C VAL A 407 1.66 -26.74 -4.20
N ASP A 408 1.36 -27.84 -4.86
CA ASP A 408 0.45 -27.87 -6.01
C ASP A 408 -0.95 -27.33 -5.63
N GLY A 409 -1.53 -26.56 -6.55
CA GLY A 409 -2.84 -25.94 -6.37
C GLY A 409 -2.84 -24.68 -5.50
N ILE A 410 -1.65 -24.20 -5.06
CA ILE A 410 -1.51 -22.99 -4.24
C ILE A 410 -0.62 -21.98 -4.94
N TRP A 411 -1.13 -20.75 -5.05
CA TRP A 411 -0.45 -19.57 -5.57
C TRP A 411 -0.28 -18.50 -4.49
N ALA A 412 0.66 -17.60 -4.66
CA ALA A 412 0.82 -16.43 -3.79
C ALA A 412 1.25 -15.19 -4.59
N GLY A 413 0.98 -14.00 -4.03
CA GLY A 413 1.38 -12.72 -4.62
C GLY A 413 1.21 -11.55 -3.63
N GLY A 414 1.76 -10.40 -3.99
CA GLY A 414 1.84 -9.21 -3.13
C GLY A 414 3.05 -9.28 -2.20
N ASP A 415 3.01 -8.48 -1.16
CA ASP A 415 4.15 -8.27 -0.24
C ASP A 415 4.60 -9.54 0.49
N CYS A 416 3.75 -10.57 0.55
CA CYS A 416 4.07 -11.81 1.26
C CYS A 416 5.02 -12.75 0.51
N ILE A 417 5.33 -12.52 -0.77
CA ILE A 417 6.24 -13.36 -1.56
C ILE A 417 7.66 -12.80 -1.60
N VAL A 418 8.62 -13.66 -1.95
CA VAL A 418 10.01 -13.25 -2.23
C VAL A 418 10.03 -12.30 -3.43
N GLY A 419 10.69 -11.16 -3.28
CA GLY A 419 10.72 -10.13 -4.32
C GLY A 419 9.41 -9.34 -4.46
N GLY A 420 8.47 -9.50 -3.54
CA GLY A 420 7.28 -8.64 -3.47
C GLY A 420 7.66 -7.22 -3.02
N ASP A 421 7.20 -6.22 -3.78
CA ASP A 421 7.37 -4.81 -3.45
C ASP A 421 6.24 -4.33 -2.54
N ASP A 422 6.54 -3.44 -1.60
CA ASP A 422 5.55 -2.81 -0.73
C ASP A 422 4.74 -1.73 -1.50
N LEU A 423 4.18 -2.12 -2.66
CA LEU A 423 3.46 -1.24 -3.58
C LEU A 423 2.12 -1.85 -4.00
N THR A 424 1.05 -1.08 -3.87
CA THR A 424 -0.30 -1.48 -4.35
C THR A 424 -0.27 -1.96 -5.80
N VAL A 425 0.43 -1.26 -6.68
CA VAL A 425 0.47 -1.57 -8.12
C VAL A 425 1.17 -2.89 -8.42
N SER A 426 2.26 -3.23 -7.72
CA SER A 426 2.95 -4.52 -7.84
C SER A 426 2.08 -5.67 -7.33
N ALA A 427 1.40 -5.47 -6.21
CA ALA A 427 0.47 -6.44 -5.65
C ALA A 427 -0.70 -6.74 -6.61
N VAL A 428 -1.25 -5.70 -7.26
CA VAL A 428 -2.31 -5.87 -8.29
C VAL A 428 -1.81 -6.66 -9.48
N ALA A 429 -0.61 -6.36 -10.00
CA ALA A 429 -0.02 -7.10 -11.12
C ALA A 429 0.12 -8.58 -10.77
N GLN A 430 0.72 -8.90 -9.63
CA GLN A 430 0.94 -10.27 -9.18
C GLN A 430 -0.37 -11.02 -8.94
N GLY A 431 -1.38 -10.38 -8.36
CA GLY A 431 -2.71 -10.97 -8.17
C GLY A 431 -3.41 -11.28 -9.50
N ARG A 432 -3.37 -10.35 -10.46
CA ARG A 432 -3.88 -10.53 -11.82
C ARG A 432 -3.18 -11.69 -12.55
N ASP A 433 -1.85 -11.70 -12.52
CA ASP A 433 -1.04 -12.68 -13.26
C ASP A 433 -1.17 -14.09 -12.65
N ALA A 434 -1.25 -14.19 -11.32
CA ALA A 434 -1.57 -15.44 -10.63
C ALA A 434 -2.97 -15.96 -11.01
N ALA A 435 -3.97 -15.09 -11.13
CA ALA A 435 -5.32 -15.49 -11.58
C ALA A 435 -5.30 -16.08 -13.01
N GLU A 436 -4.51 -15.50 -13.91
CA GLU A 436 -4.33 -16.06 -15.27
C GLU A 436 -3.60 -17.42 -15.23
N SER A 437 -2.62 -17.58 -14.35
CA SER A 437 -1.93 -18.87 -14.13
C SER A 437 -2.90 -19.94 -13.58
N ILE A 438 -3.72 -19.58 -12.59
CA ILE A 438 -4.77 -20.46 -12.04
C ILE A 438 -5.75 -20.86 -13.13
N ASN A 439 -6.27 -19.91 -13.92
CA ASN A 439 -7.22 -20.15 -14.99
C ASN A 439 -6.64 -21.12 -16.04
N ARG A 440 -5.41 -20.93 -16.50
CA ARG A 440 -4.72 -21.84 -17.44
C ARG A 440 -4.58 -23.25 -16.85
N THR A 441 -4.20 -23.36 -15.57
CA THR A 441 -4.01 -24.64 -14.89
C THR A 441 -5.32 -25.42 -14.78
N LEU A 442 -6.41 -24.76 -14.36
CA LEU A 442 -7.72 -25.39 -14.22
C LEU A 442 -8.33 -25.78 -15.57
N ALA A 443 -8.11 -25.00 -16.65
CA ALA A 443 -8.55 -25.35 -18.00
C ALA A 443 -7.83 -26.58 -18.56
N ALA A 444 -6.53 -26.74 -18.29
CA ALA A 444 -5.75 -27.91 -18.72
C ALA A 444 -6.19 -29.22 -18.07
N VAL A 445 -6.71 -29.16 -16.85
CA VAL A 445 -7.26 -30.34 -16.13
C VAL A 445 -8.56 -30.84 -16.78
N VAL A 446 -9.34 -29.94 -17.40
CA VAL A 446 -10.62 -30.30 -18.06
C VAL A 446 -10.41 -30.98 -19.41
N HIS A 447 -9.27 -30.76 -20.08
CA HIS A 447 -8.87 -31.39 -21.31
C HIS A 447 -7.52 -32.15 -21.14
N PRO A 448 -7.50 -33.31 -20.45
CA PRO A 448 -6.37 -34.19 -20.62
C PRO A 448 -6.30 -34.50 -22.15
N ALA A 449 -5.19 -34.17 -22.78
CA ALA A 449 -4.98 -34.37 -24.21
C ALA A 449 -5.51 -35.74 -24.55
N ALA A 450 -6.52 -35.82 -25.47
CA ALA A 450 -6.91 -37.06 -26.08
C ALA A 450 -5.64 -37.62 -26.69
N ALA A 451 -5.11 -38.69 -26.09
CA ALA A 451 -3.96 -39.38 -26.59
C ALA A 451 -4.30 -39.78 -28.04
N VAL A 452 -3.59 -39.16 -28.98
CA VAL A 452 -3.67 -39.51 -30.37
C VAL A 452 -3.14 -40.96 -30.45
N ALA A 453 -4.06 -41.88 -30.66
CA ALA A 453 -3.74 -43.28 -30.97
C ALA A 453 -3.28 -43.39 -32.44
#